data_9b1c2e9c007e38a3f69c4054b02faac3
#
_entry.id   9b1c2e9c007e38a3f69c4054b02faac3
#
_cell.length_a   1.000
_cell.length_b   1.000
_cell.length_c   1.000
_cell.angle_alpha   90.00
_cell.angle_beta   90.00
_cell.angle_gamma   90.00
#
_symmetry.space_group_name_H-M   'P 1'
#
loop_
_entity.id
_entity.type
_entity.pdbx_description
1 polymer ?
#
loop_
_entity_poly.entity_id
_entity_poly.type
_entity_poly.pdbx_seq_one_letter_code
_entity_poly.pdbx_strand_id
1 'polypeptide(L)'
;MYASTEAGTLFASQNDIFSVRPEYESLIHIENKELLIHSSLMGRTETNIDEWYNTGDVIEIVSKNPLKFRFVNRKSEMINVGGYKVNPLEVEEAILALTGIKNVRVYSKSNSVLGNIICCEVVASSHQITESSIRTFLQSKIQEFKIPRIIRFVDSLSTTRTGKLKRN
;
A
#
# COMPACT_ATOMS: atom_id res chain seq x y z
N MET A 1 1.90 2.18 15.18
CA MET A 1 1.01 3.32 15.54
C MET A 1 0.51 3.92 14.24
N TYR A 2 -0.80 3.94 14.03
CA TYR A 2 -1.40 4.62 12.88
C TYR A 2 -1.61 6.10 13.24
N ALA A 3 -1.15 6.97 12.38
CA ALA A 3 -1.41 8.40 12.45
C ALA A 3 -1.72 8.90 11.05
N SER A 4 -2.85 9.57 10.87
CA SER A 4 -3.13 10.34 9.68
C SER A 4 -2.94 11.82 9.97
N THR A 5 -2.65 12.59 8.94
CA THR A 5 -2.52 14.06 9.06
C THR A 5 -3.85 14.67 9.54
N GLU A 6 -4.95 14.03 9.16
CA GLU A 6 -6.32 14.49 9.38
C GLU A 6 -6.84 14.11 10.77
N ALA A 7 -6.53 12.88 11.23
CA ALA A 7 -7.17 12.30 12.43
C ALA A 7 -6.21 12.02 13.60
N GLY A 8 -4.91 12.29 13.46
CA GLY A 8 -3.93 12.05 14.52
C GLY A 8 -3.72 10.56 14.84
N THR A 9 -3.45 10.22 16.10
CA THR A 9 -3.16 8.85 16.53
C THR A 9 -4.42 8.20 17.11
N LEU A 10 -5.11 7.39 16.31
CA LEU A 10 -6.36 6.72 16.70
C LEU A 10 -6.19 5.27 17.13
N PHE A 11 -5.19 4.57 16.62
CA PHE A 11 -5.03 3.13 16.81
C PHE A 11 -3.66 2.78 17.39
N ALA A 12 -3.64 1.76 18.23
CA ALA A 12 -2.42 1.09 18.64
C ALA A 12 -2.20 -0.16 17.78
N SER A 13 -0.96 -0.46 17.39
CA SER A 13 -0.64 -1.65 16.61
C SER A 13 0.31 -2.57 17.38
N GLN A 14 0.08 -3.87 17.22
CA GLN A 14 0.99 -4.92 17.62
C GLN A 14 1.00 -5.98 16.51
N ASN A 15 2.18 -6.30 15.96
CA ASN A 15 2.35 -7.26 14.86
C ASN A 15 1.40 -6.97 13.66
N ASP A 16 1.39 -5.70 13.20
CA ASP A 16 0.55 -5.21 12.10
C ASP A 16 -0.98 -5.35 12.28
N ILE A 17 -1.42 -5.72 13.49
CA ILE A 17 -2.83 -5.70 13.87
C ILE A 17 -3.11 -4.40 14.63
N PHE A 18 -4.08 -3.66 14.14
CA PHE A 18 -4.54 -2.40 14.72
C PHE A 18 -5.77 -2.67 15.58
N SER A 19 -5.76 -2.17 16.79
CA SER A 19 -6.90 -2.27 17.73
C SER A 19 -7.53 -0.89 17.91
N VAL A 20 -8.84 -0.84 17.75
CA VAL A 20 -9.62 0.36 18.07
C VAL A 20 -9.85 0.37 19.57
N ARG A 21 -9.68 1.53 20.21
CA ARG A 21 -10.03 1.70 21.62
C ARG A 21 -11.54 1.77 21.77
N PRO A 22 -12.12 1.18 22.85
CA PRO A 22 -13.57 1.13 23.05
C PRO A 22 -14.28 2.48 22.91
N GLU A 23 -13.63 3.56 23.38
CA GLU A 23 -14.15 4.92 23.31
C GLU A 23 -14.32 5.48 21.89
N TYR A 24 -13.65 4.87 20.89
CA TYR A 24 -13.70 5.28 19.48
C TYR A 24 -14.44 4.30 18.56
N GLU A 25 -14.93 3.16 19.08
CA GLU A 25 -15.59 2.13 18.24
C GLU A 25 -16.81 2.68 17.48
N SER A 26 -17.62 3.55 18.10
CA SER A 26 -18.77 4.18 17.45
C SER A 26 -18.39 5.26 16.41
N LEU A 27 -17.14 5.70 16.44
CA LEU A 27 -16.59 6.75 15.55
C LEU A 27 -15.73 6.17 14.43
N ILE A 28 -15.69 4.84 14.30
CA ILE A 28 -15.00 4.12 13.25
C ILE A 28 -16.02 3.25 12.53
N HIS A 29 -16.11 3.41 11.22
CA HIS A 29 -16.98 2.61 10.36
C HIS A 29 -16.19 1.90 9.27
N ILE A 30 -16.66 0.73 8.86
CA ILE A 30 -16.04 -0.06 7.79
C ILE A 30 -17.10 -0.34 6.75
N GLU A 31 -16.91 0.20 5.58
CA GLU A 31 -17.80 0.01 4.44
C GLU A 31 -16.99 -0.51 3.24
N ASN A 32 -17.44 -1.60 2.61
CA ASN A 32 -16.76 -2.22 1.47
C ASN A 32 -15.25 -2.49 1.69
N LYS A 33 -14.88 -2.84 2.93
CA LYS A 33 -13.49 -3.00 3.41
C LYS A 33 -12.70 -1.69 3.47
N GLU A 34 -13.29 -0.54 3.28
CA GLU A 34 -12.67 0.77 3.44
C GLU A 34 -12.89 1.29 4.85
N LEU A 35 -11.86 1.91 5.42
CA LEU A 35 -11.91 2.52 6.74
C LEU A 35 -12.50 3.93 6.64
N LEU A 36 -13.57 4.17 7.37
CA LEU A 36 -14.18 5.48 7.53
C LEU A 36 -13.98 5.96 8.98
N ILE A 37 -13.75 7.24 9.14
CA ILE A 37 -13.55 7.89 10.44
C ILE A 37 -14.58 9.00 10.58
N HIS A 38 -15.26 9.05 11.72
CA HIS A 38 -16.21 10.13 12.00
C HIS A 38 -15.50 11.49 12.03
N SER A 39 -16.12 12.50 11.44
CA SER A 39 -15.53 13.83 11.29
C SER A 39 -15.15 14.50 12.61
N SER A 40 -15.79 14.13 13.72
CA SER A 40 -15.43 14.62 15.05
C SER A 40 -14.01 14.24 15.52
N LEU A 41 -13.41 13.18 14.95
CA LEU A 41 -12.04 12.75 15.23
C LEU A 41 -11.01 13.46 14.35
N MET A 42 -11.48 14.24 13.38
CA MET A 42 -10.61 14.97 12.46
C MET A 42 -10.13 16.26 13.11
N GLY A 43 -8.86 16.60 12.91
CA GLY A 43 -8.36 17.93 13.22
C GLY A 43 -9.11 19.01 12.43
N ARG A 44 -8.92 20.28 12.77
CA ARG A 44 -9.54 21.40 12.03
C ARG A 44 -9.10 21.36 10.56
N THR A 45 -9.98 20.88 9.69
CA THR A 45 -9.87 20.99 8.24
C THR A 45 -10.92 22.00 7.76
N GLU A 46 -10.52 22.89 6.85
CA GLU A 46 -11.41 23.95 6.30
C GLU A 46 -12.43 23.40 5.27
N THR A 47 -12.51 22.09 5.10
CA THR A 47 -13.41 21.46 4.14
C THR A 47 -14.72 21.02 4.81
N ASN A 48 -15.87 21.25 4.16
CA ASN A 48 -17.14 20.61 4.50
C ASN A 48 -17.00 19.11 4.33
N ILE A 49 -16.71 18.41 5.42
CA ILE A 49 -16.58 16.94 5.45
C ILE A 49 -17.96 16.42 5.88
N ASP A 50 -18.48 15.44 5.13
CA ASP A 50 -19.63 14.63 5.56
C ASP A 50 -19.38 14.05 6.96
N GLU A 51 -20.43 13.56 7.61
CA GLU A 51 -20.34 12.94 8.93
C GLU A 51 -19.22 11.89 9.01
N TRP A 52 -18.97 11.19 7.90
CA TRP A 52 -17.95 10.15 7.76
C TRP A 52 -16.89 10.52 6.71
N TYR A 53 -15.65 10.56 7.15
CA TYR A 53 -14.49 10.75 6.27
C TYR A 53 -13.96 9.41 5.79
N ASN A 54 -13.95 9.20 4.47
CA ASN A 54 -13.33 8.03 3.86
C ASN A 54 -11.81 8.23 3.78
N THR A 55 -11.05 7.43 4.54
CA THR A 55 -9.59 7.52 4.58
C THR A 55 -8.93 7.03 3.29
N GLY A 56 -9.65 6.27 2.46
CA GLY A 56 -9.11 5.55 1.30
C GLY A 56 -8.25 4.35 1.67
N ASP A 57 -8.14 4.01 2.95
CA ASP A 57 -7.40 2.84 3.41
C ASP A 57 -8.30 1.60 3.35
N VAL A 58 -7.82 0.56 2.67
CA VAL A 58 -8.48 -0.75 2.60
C VAL A 58 -7.95 -1.61 3.74
N ILE A 59 -8.85 -2.25 4.48
CA ILE A 59 -8.52 -3.04 5.65
C ILE A 59 -9.09 -4.46 5.57
N GLU A 60 -8.50 -5.36 6.34
CA GLU A 60 -9.00 -6.69 6.62
C GLU A 60 -9.37 -6.79 8.11
N ILE A 61 -10.62 -7.18 8.38
CA ILE A 61 -11.09 -7.35 9.77
C ILE A 61 -10.51 -8.64 10.33
N VAL A 62 -9.77 -8.54 11.44
CA VAL A 62 -9.21 -9.66 12.19
C VAL A 62 -10.17 -10.10 13.31
N SER A 63 -10.82 -9.15 13.98
CA SER A 63 -11.82 -9.39 15.03
C SER A 63 -12.85 -8.26 15.04
N LYS A 64 -14.11 -8.59 15.36
CA LYS A 64 -15.19 -7.59 15.47
C LYS A 64 -15.41 -7.08 16.89
N ASN A 65 -15.09 -7.87 17.89
CA ASN A 65 -15.22 -7.53 19.30
C ASN A 65 -13.99 -8.02 20.10
N PRO A 66 -13.07 -7.13 20.54
CA PRO A 66 -12.95 -5.73 20.12
C PRO A 66 -12.60 -5.62 18.66
N LEU A 67 -12.89 -4.48 18.02
CA LEU A 67 -12.60 -4.25 16.61
C LEU A 67 -11.07 -4.22 16.38
N LYS A 68 -10.60 -5.20 15.59
CA LYS A 68 -9.21 -5.33 15.18
C LYS A 68 -9.11 -5.55 13.67
N PHE A 69 -8.15 -4.91 13.03
CA PHE A 69 -7.97 -5.00 11.59
C PHE A 69 -6.50 -4.86 11.19
N ARG A 70 -6.20 -5.21 9.95
CA ARG A 70 -4.93 -4.94 9.27
C ARG A 70 -5.16 -3.97 8.12
N PHE A 71 -4.20 -3.09 7.88
CA PHE A 71 -4.18 -2.33 6.63
C PHE A 71 -3.68 -3.22 5.50
N VAL A 72 -4.42 -3.24 4.40
CA VAL A 72 -4.08 -4.02 3.20
C VAL A 72 -3.39 -3.12 2.18
N ASN A 73 -4.01 -1.97 1.86
CA ASN A 73 -3.47 -0.99 0.92
C ASN A 73 -4.25 0.34 1.02
N ARG A 74 -3.82 1.32 0.22
CA ARG A 74 -4.63 2.52 -0.07
C ARG A 74 -5.29 2.40 -1.44
N LYS A 75 -6.56 2.76 -1.54
CA LYS A 75 -7.32 2.75 -2.80
C LYS A 75 -6.67 3.64 -3.86
N SER A 76 -6.09 4.77 -3.46
CA SER A 76 -5.36 5.70 -4.33
C SER A 76 -4.02 5.16 -4.84
N GLU A 77 -3.48 4.12 -4.21
CA GLU A 77 -2.21 3.50 -4.60
C GLU A 77 -2.39 2.32 -5.58
N MET A 78 -3.63 1.87 -5.81
CA MET A 78 -3.89 0.79 -6.78
C MET A 78 -3.56 1.22 -8.20
N ILE A 79 -2.78 0.40 -8.89
CA ILE A 79 -2.39 0.62 -10.29
C ILE A 79 -3.43 -0.04 -11.20
N ASN A 80 -4.04 0.71 -12.10
CA ASN A 80 -4.95 0.14 -13.10
C ASN A 80 -4.17 -0.22 -14.38
N VAL A 81 -4.05 -1.51 -14.64
CA VAL A 81 -3.34 -2.06 -15.81
C VAL A 81 -4.35 -2.78 -16.70
N GLY A 82 -4.74 -2.18 -17.82
CA GLY A 82 -5.69 -2.80 -18.75
C GLY A 82 -7.03 -3.20 -18.11
N GLY A 83 -7.52 -2.43 -17.12
CA GLY A 83 -8.75 -2.71 -16.39
C GLY A 83 -8.54 -3.53 -15.10
N TYR A 84 -7.40 -4.14 -14.89
CA TYR A 84 -7.07 -4.86 -13.66
C TYR A 84 -6.48 -3.93 -12.61
N LYS A 85 -6.97 -4.01 -11.38
CA LYS A 85 -6.42 -3.27 -10.24
C LYS A 85 -5.32 -4.10 -9.58
N VAL A 86 -4.10 -3.54 -9.55
CA VAL A 86 -2.91 -4.18 -8.98
C VAL A 86 -2.47 -3.41 -7.74
N ASN A 87 -2.30 -4.15 -6.64
CA ASN A 87 -1.71 -3.62 -5.43
C ASN A 87 -0.17 -3.58 -5.57
N PRO A 88 0.48 -2.42 -5.57
CA PRO A 88 1.93 -2.35 -5.68
C PRO A 88 2.64 -3.05 -4.52
N LEU A 89 2.08 -3.07 -3.31
CA LEU A 89 2.67 -3.77 -2.15
C LEU A 89 2.76 -5.28 -2.38
N GLU A 90 1.72 -5.91 -2.95
CA GLU A 90 1.73 -7.33 -3.29
C GLU A 90 2.88 -7.66 -4.26
N VAL A 91 3.12 -6.78 -5.22
CA VAL A 91 4.22 -6.96 -6.19
C VAL A 91 5.58 -6.74 -5.52
N GLU A 92 5.69 -5.74 -4.64
CA GLU A 92 6.89 -5.48 -3.84
C GLU A 92 7.25 -6.68 -2.96
N GLU A 93 6.28 -7.24 -2.23
CA GLU A 93 6.46 -8.43 -1.40
C GLU A 93 6.91 -9.65 -2.22
N ALA A 94 6.28 -9.87 -3.38
CA ALA A 94 6.68 -10.96 -4.27
C ALA A 94 8.13 -10.81 -4.76
N ILE A 95 8.57 -9.60 -5.09
CA ILE A 95 9.96 -9.33 -5.52
C ILE A 95 10.93 -9.50 -4.35
N LEU A 96 10.59 -9.00 -3.15
CA LEU A 96 11.41 -9.12 -1.94
C LEU A 96 11.65 -10.56 -1.52
N ALA A 97 10.76 -11.50 -1.88
CA ALA A 97 10.94 -12.93 -1.62
C ALA A 97 12.09 -13.56 -2.44
N LEU A 98 12.60 -12.88 -3.48
CA LEU A 98 13.78 -13.34 -4.21
C LEU A 98 15.05 -13.01 -3.42
N THR A 99 15.80 -14.05 -3.06
CA THR A 99 17.07 -13.91 -2.34
C THR A 99 18.03 -12.98 -3.07
N GLY A 100 18.59 -12.02 -2.35
CA GLY A 100 19.52 -11.04 -2.91
C GLY A 100 18.87 -9.71 -3.30
N ILE A 101 17.55 -9.55 -3.17
CA ILE A 101 16.89 -8.24 -3.21
C ILE A 101 16.91 -7.63 -1.80
N LYS A 102 17.41 -6.40 -1.70
CA LYS A 102 17.46 -5.65 -0.43
C LYS A 102 16.24 -4.78 -0.24
N ASN A 103 15.81 -4.14 -1.33
CA ASN A 103 14.67 -3.24 -1.30
C ASN A 103 14.06 -3.11 -2.70
N VAL A 104 12.79 -2.75 -2.78
CA VAL A 104 12.09 -2.56 -4.04
C VAL A 104 11.02 -1.47 -3.88
N ARG A 105 10.78 -0.74 -4.94
CA ARG A 105 9.67 0.22 -5.06
C ARG A 105 8.92 -0.06 -6.35
N VAL A 106 7.62 -0.31 -6.25
CA VAL A 106 6.72 -0.51 -7.39
C VAL A 106 5.90 0.76 -7.60
N TYR A 107 5.77 1.19 -8.84
CA TYR A 107 5.03 2.38 -9.24
C TYR A 107 4.41 2.20 -10.62
N SER A 108 3.49 3.09 -10.98
CA SER A 108 2.87 3.10 -12.29
C SER A 108 3.56 4.08 -13.23
N LYS A 109 3.53 3.76 -14.53
CA LYS A 109 3.86 4.68 -15.61
C LYS A 109 2.74 4.66 -16.63
N SER A 110 2.33 5.84 -17.11
CA SER A 110 1.31 5.94 -18.15
C SER A 110 1.74 5.23 -19.44
N ASN A 111 0.79 4.53 -20.05
CA ASN A 111 0.94 3.81 -21.30
C ASN A 111 -0.29 4.03 -22.16
N SER A 112 -0.10 4.34 -23.43
CA SER A 112 -1.20 4.69 -24.34
C SER A 112 -2.16 3.53 -24.65
N VAL A 113 -1.75 2.29 -24.45
CA VAL A 113 -2.55 1.09 -24.77
C VAL A 113 -3.23 0.53 -23.52
N LEU A 114 -2.48 0.41 -22.40
CA LEU A 114 -2.95 -0.23 -21.17
C LEU A 114 -3.41 0.76 -20.09
N GLY A 115 -3.39 2.06 -20.37
CA GLY A 115 -3.60 3.12 -19.37
C GLY A 115 -2.40 3.28 -18.46
N ASN A 116 -1.97 2.22 -17.78
CA ASN A 116 -0.72 2.18 -17.01
C ASN A 116 -0.01 0.83 -17.18
N ILE A 117 1.30 0.88 -16.97
CA ILE A 117 2.16 -0.31 -16.80
C ILE A 117 2.82 -0.26 -15.43
N ILE A 118 3.14 -1.44 -14.91
CA ILE A 118 3.86 -1.59 -13.66
C ILE A 118 5.36 -1.45 -13.94
N CYS A 119 6.00 -0.62 -13.14
CA CYS A 119 7.44 -0.41 -13.13
C CYS A 119 7.98 -0.67 -11.73
N CYS A 120 9.23 -1.06 -11.60
CA CYS A 120 9.87 -1.13 -10.31
C CYS A 120 11.32 -0.64 -10.36
N GLU A 121 11.78 -0.13 -9.21
CA GLU A 121 13.19 0.12 -8.90
C GLU A 121 13.62 -0.86 -7.83
N VAL A 122 14.75 -1.51 -8.04
CA VAL A 122 15.24 -2.62 -7.23
C VAL A 122 16.63 -2.31 -6.72
N VAL A 123 16.83 -2.47 -5.42
CA VAL A 123 18.16 -2.48 -4.78
C VAL A 123 18.55 -3.93 -4.57
N ALA A 124 19.53 -4.41 -5.32
CA ALA A 124 20.06 -5.76 -5.21
C ALA A 124 21.37 -5.80 -4.40
N SER A 125 21.65 -6.92 -3.74
CA SER A 125 22.89 -7.15 -3.02
C SER A 125 24.01 -7.68 -3.91
N SER A 126 23.69 -8.12 -5.13
CA SER A 126 24.62 -8.72 -6.08
C SER A 126 24.26 -8.35 -7.52
N HIS A 127 25.27 -8.13 -8.33
CA HIS A 127 25.15 -7.95 -9.79
C HIS A 127 24.69 -9.22 -10.55
N GLN A 128 24.60 -10.36 -9.88
CA GLN A 128 24.12 -11.62 -10.49
C GLN A 128 22.60 -11.63 -10.69
N ILE A 129 21.87 -10.75 -10.00
CA ILE A 129 20.44 -10.60 -10.17
C ILE A 129 20.17 -9.76 -11.40
N THR A 130 19.40 -10.31 -12.33
CA THR A 130 19.05 -9.67 -13.60
C THR A 130 17.54 -9.45 -13.71
N GLU A 131 17.11 -8.59 -14.64
CA GLU A 131 15.68 -8.42 -14.93
C GLU A 131 15.02 -9.76 -15.30
N SER A 132 15.73 -10.60 -16.08
CA SER A 132 15.22 -11.91 -16.51
C SER A 132 15.00 -12.83 -15.30
N SER A 133 15.95 -12.88 -14.37
CA SER A 133 15.81 -13.73 -13.17
C SER A 133 14.63 -13.29 -12.29
N ILE A 134 14.42 -11.99 -12.13
CA ILE A 134 13.26 -11.44 -11.40
C ILE A 134 11.96 -11.84 -12.10
N ARG A 135 11.85 -11.63 -13.43
CA ARG A 135 10.62 -11.99 -14.18
C ARG A 135 10.31 -13.47 -14.11
N THR A 136 11.32 -14.33 -14.32
CA THR A 136 11.15 -15.79 -14.23
C THR A 136 10.69 -16.22 -12.85
N PHE A 137 11.26 -15.63 -11.79
CA PHE A 137 10.82 -15.90 -10.42
C PHE A 137 9.36 -15.48 -10.19
N LEU A 138 8.97 -14.30 -10.66
CA LEU A 138 7.61 -13.76 -10.48
C LEU A 138 6.54 -14.55 -11.26
N GLN A 139 6.87 -15.16 -12.41
CA GLN A 139 5.93 -15.99 -13.19
C GLN A 139 5.32 -17.13 -12.38
N SER A 140 6.04 -17.66 -11.39
CA SER A 140 5.54 -18.72 -10.49
C SER A 140 4.83 -18.20 -9.24
N LYS A 141 4.78 -16.88 -9.01
CA LYS A 141 4.32 -16.26 -7.77
C LYS A 141 3.07 -15.39 -7.92
N ILE A 142 2.99 -14.63 -9.01
CA ILE A 142 1.91 -13.67 -9.26
C ILE A 142 1.40 -13.78 -10.70
N GLN A 143 0.21 -13.22 -10.94
CA GLN A 143 -0.38 -13.20 -12.28
C GLN A 143 0.44 -12.35 -13.26
N GLU A 144 0.46 -12.73 -14.52
CA GLU A 144 1.29 -12.12 -15.56
C GLU A 144 1.10 -10.60 -15.67
N PHE A 145 -0.13 -10.12 -15.58
CA PHE A 145 -0.42 -8.68 -15.65
C PHE A 145 0.13 -7.86 -14.46
N LYS A 146 0.53 -8.52 -13.36
CA LYS A 146 1.18 -7.90 -12.20
C LYS A 146 2.71 -7.83 -12.34
N ILE A 147 3.29 -8.55 -13.28
CA ILE A 147 4.74 -8.57 -13.46
C ILE A 147 5.22 -7.21 -14.03
N PRO A 148 6.21 -6.54 -13.40
CA PRO A 148 6.70 -5.27 -13.87
C PRO A 148 7.21 -5.33 -15.32
N ARG A 149 6.74 -4.40 -16.15
CA ARG A 149 7.22 -4.24 -17.55
C ARG A 149 8.59 -3.59 -17.63
N ILE A 150 8.90 -2.73 -16.65
CA ILE A 150 10.20 -2.05 -16.55
C ILE A 150 10.76 -2.35 -15.17
N ILE A 151 11.98 -2.86 -15.13
CA ILE A 151 12.74 -3.12 -13.92
C ILE A 151 14.02 -2.30 -14.01
N ARG A 152 14.30 -1.46 -13.02
CA ARG A 152 15.52 -0.65 -12.95
C ARG A 152 16.29 -1.02 -11.70
N PHE A 153 17.59 -1.26 -11.83
CA PHE A 153 18.48 -1.42 -10.69
C PHE A 153 18.99 -0.04 -10.27
N VAL A 154 18.92 0.21 -8.97
CA VAL A 154 19.36 1.47 -8.34
C VAL A 154 20.18 1.17 -7.08
N ASP A 155 21.06 2.08 -6.71
CA ASP A 155 21.87 1.93 -5.49
C ASP A 155 21.07 2.14 -4.22
N SER A 156 20.06 3.03 -4.28
CA SER A 156 19.17 3.34 -3.16
C SER A 156 17.81 3.81 -3.66
N LEU A 157 16.77 3.65 -2.84
CA LEU A 157 15.43 4.17 -3.12
C LEU A 157 15.22 5.52 -2.46
N SER A 158 14.56 6.44 -3.18
CA SER A 158 14.16 7.73 -2.63
C SER A 158 13.08 7.55 -1.56
N THR A 159 13.33 8.08 -0.37
CA THR A 159 12.36 8.11 0.72
C THR A 159 11.81 9.53 0.91
N THR A 160 10.59 9.61 1.45
CA THR A 160 10.06 10.88 1.94
C THR A 160 10.75 11.29 3.23
N ARG A 161 10.56 12.55 3.67
CA ARG A 161 11.08 13.05 4.96
C ARG A 161 10.62 12.21 6.18
N THR A 162 9.54 11.44 6.04
CA THR A 162 9.00 10.52 7.06
C THR A 162 9.47 9.06 6.89
N GLY A 163 10.45 8.79 6.01
CA GLY A 163 11.00 7.47 5.78
C GLY A 163 10.15 6.54 4.88
N LYS A 164 9.01 7.01 4.37
CA LYS A 164 8.19 6.23 3.41
C LYS A 164 8.80 6.29 2.01
N LEU A 165 8.69 5.21 1.24
CA LEU A 165 9.10 5.20 -0.17
C LEU A 165 8.28 6.22 -0.98
N LYS A 166 8.97 7.07 -1.73
CA LYS A 166 8.31 8.06 -2.60
C LYS A 166 7.85 7.36 -3.88
N ARG A 167 6.54 7.24 -4.10
CA ARG A 167 5.95 6.54 -5.26
C ARG A 167 5.61 7.42 -6.47
N ASN A 168 5.84 8.73 -6.37
CA ASN A 168 5.65 9.70 -7.46
C ASN A 168 7.01 10.20 -7.96
#